data_0a27406d9193825bb7ff71f91e9b5077
#
_entry.id   0a27406d9193825bb7ff71f91e9b5077
#
_cell.length_a   1.000
_cell.length_b   1.000
_cell.length_c   1.000
_cell.angle_alpha   90.00
_cell.angle_beta   90.00
_cell.angle_gamma   90.00
#
_symmetry.space_group_name_H-M   'P 1'
#
loop_
_entity.id
_entity.type
_entity.pdbx_description
1 polymer ?
#
loop_
_entity_poly.entity_id
_entity_poly.type
_entity_poly.pdbx_seq_one_letter_code
_entity_poly.pdbx_strand_id
1 'polypeptide(L)'
;MESVFRMKIEKLLLELESICEKAGYTIRKERGSFRGDQCIFEGDNLVVINKNRPAETQAAILAKVIRRFNPEDLFIKPAVRKELEDIWVRLDRFDDVEEQLENNS
;
A
#
# COMPACT_ATOMS: atom_id res chain seq x y z
N MET A 1 8.12 10.73 -21.78
CA MET A 1 6.82 10.22 -22.25
C MET A 1 6.30 9.05 -21.44
N GLU A 2 7.11 8.57 -20.54
CA GLU A 2 6.70 7.43 -19.72
C GLU A 2 5.44 7.72 -18.94
N SER A 3 5.24 8.98 -18.60
CA SER A 3 4.08 9.36 -17.79
C SER A 3 2.77 9.00 -18.47
N VAL A 4 2.81 8.85 -19.78
CA VAL A 4 1.61 8.50 -20.54
C VAL A 4 1.06 7.14 -20.09
N PHE A 5 1.94 6.26 -19.63
CA PHE A 5 1.54 4.91 -19.27
C PHE A 5 1.36 4.74 -17.77
N ARG A 6 1.51 5.81 -17.01
CA ARG A 6 1.31 5.71 -15.57
C ARG A 6 -0.17 5.66 -15.27
N MET A 7 -0.49 4.79 -14.34
CA MET A 7 -1.86 4.64 -13.90
C MET A 7 -2.25 5.80 -12.99
N LYS A 8 -3.47 6.28 -13.13
CA LYS A 8 -3.97 7.30 -12.22
C LYS A 8 -4.04 6.72 -10.82
N ILE A 9 -3.76 7.55 -9.84
CA ILE A 9 -3.67 7.06 -8.46
C ILE A 9 -4.99 6.48 -7.97
N GLU A 10 -6.11 7.05 -8.38
CA GLU A 10 -7.41 6.53 -7.97
C GLU A 10 -7.65 5.14 -8.53
N LYS A 11 -7.25 4.92 -9.76
CA LYS A 11 -7.41 3.62 -10.36
C LYS A 11 -6.46 2.60 -9.73
N LEU A 12 -5.23 3.03 -9.46
CA LEU A 12 -4.26 2.17 -8.80
C LEU A 12 -4.79 1.74 -7.44
N LEU A 13 -5.36 2.68 -6.71
CA LEU A 13 -5.90 2.38 -5.38
C LEU A 13 -6.95 1.29 -5.45
N LEU A 14 -7.85 1.36 -6.42
CA LEU A 14 -8.89 0.34 -6.58
C LEU A 14 -8.28 -1.02 -6.93
N GLU A 15 -7.25 -1.02 -7.78
CA GLU A 15 -6.59 -2.27 -8.15
C GLU A 15 -5.91 -2.91 -6.94
N LEU A 16 -5.25 -2.09 -6.12
CA LEU A 16 -4.58 -2.61 -4.94
C LEU A 16 -5.57 -3.15 -3.92
N GLU A 17 -6.70 -2.47 -3.76
CA GLU A 17 -7.76 -2.97 -2.87
C GLU A 17 -8.27 -4.32 -3.35
N SER A 18 -8.47 -4.46 -4.64
CA SER A 18 -8.94 -5.71 -5.21
C SER A 18 -7.96 -6.85 -4.94
N ILE A 19 -6.67 -6.57 -5.08
CA ILE A 19 -5.64 -7.58 -4.83
C ILE A 19 -5.70 -8.04 -3.38
N CYS A 20 -5.82 -7.10 -2.45
CA CYS A 20 -5.89 -7.44 -1.04
C CYS A 20 -7.13 -8.28 -0.73
N GLU A 21 -8.26 -7.91 -1.33
CA GLU A 21 -9.50 -8.64 -1.11
C GLU A 21 -9.43 -10.06 -1.64
N LYS A 22 -8.79 -10.23 -2.79
CA LYS A 22 -8.61 -11.57 -3.34
C LYS A 22 -7.70 -12.43 -2.48
N ALA A 23 -6.82 -11.79 -1.73
CA ALA A 23 -5.93 -12.50 -0.82
C ALA A 23 -6.60 -12.80 0.52
N GLY A 24 -7.84 -12.40 0.70
CA GLY A 24 -8.58 -12.70 1.92
C GLY A 24 -8.63 -11.56 2.93
N TYR A 25 -8.15 -10.38 2.56
CA TYR A 25 -8.21 -9.22 3.45
C TYR A 25 -9.50 -8.45 3.25
N THR A 26 -9.98 -7.88 4.34
CA THR A 26 -11.11 -6.95 4.30
C THR A 26 -10.56 -5.55 4.44
N ILE A 27 -10.96 -4.66 3.54
CA ILE A 27 -10.51 -3.27 3.56
C ILE A 27 -11.64 -2.41 4.08
N ARG A 28 -11.37 -1.66 5.13
CA ARG A 28 -12.34 -0.70 5.67
C ARG A 28 -11.73 0.69 5.60
N LYS A 29 -12.48 1.63 5.07
CA LYS A 29 -12.06 3.02 5.01
C LYS A 29 -12.92 3.80 5.96
N GLU A 30 -12.28 4.47 6.91
CA GLU A 30 -12.99 5.22 7.93
C GLU A 30 -12.39 6.59 8.08
N ARG A 31 -13.23 7.52 8.46
CA ARG A 31 -12.79 8.85 8.83
C ARG A 31 -12.47 8.84 10.30
N GLY A 32 -11.49 9.62 10.66
CA GLY A 32 -11.23 9.72 12.07
C GLY A 32 -9.91 10.38 12.33
N SER A 33 -9.70 10.61 13.61
CA SER A 33 -8.47 11.19 14.09
C SER A 33 -7.57 10.12 14.67
N PHE A 34 -7.82 8.88 14.33
CA PHE A 34 -6.98 7.83 14.86
C PHE A 34 -5.57 7.98 14.34
N ARG A 35 -4.65 7.65 15.18
CA ARG A 35 -3.25 7.71 14.86
C ARG A 35 -2.89 6.58 13.93
N GLY A 36 -2.00 6.89 13.07
CA GLY A 36 -1.56 5.87 12.16
C GLY A 36 -2.41 5.82 10.92
N ASP A 37 -1.79 5.41 9.88
CA ASP A 37 -2.40 5.41 8.58
C ASP A 37 -3.06 4.10 8.28
N GLN A 38 -2.76 3.10 9.08
CA GLN A 38 -3.29 1.77 8.89
C GLN A 38 -3.37 1.05 10.22
N CYS A 39 -4.24 0.08 10.25
CA CYS A 39 -4.34 -0.82 11.37
C CYS A 39 -4.63 -2.19 10.79
N ILE A 40 -3.79 -3.15 11.10
CA ILE A 40 -3.98 -4.53 10.65
C ILE A 40 -4.26 -5.35 11.89
N PHE A 41 -5.43 -5.96 11.93
CA PHE A 41 -5.82 -6.81 13.05
C PHE A 41 -5.51 -8.25 12.69
N GLU A 42 -4.53 -8.80 13.38
CA GLU A 42 -4.13 -10.17 13.14
C GLU A 42 -5.28 -11.12 13.46
N GLY A 43 -5.37 -12.16 12.67
CA GLY A 43 -6.42 -13.13 12.84
C GLY A 43 -7.66 -12.83 12.02
N ASP A 44 -7.93 -11.55 11.79
CA ASP A 44 -9.12 -11.16 11.03
C ASP A 44 -8.79 -10.70 9.62
N ASN A 45 -7.51 -10.51 9.31
CA ASN A 45 -7.08 -10.00 8.01
C ASN A 45 -7.82 -8.72 7.65
N LEU A 46 -7.91 -7.84 8.63
CA LEU A 46 -8.63 -6.58 8.46
C LEU A 46 -7.64 -5.44 8.35
N VAL A 47 -7.82 -4.61 7.32
CA VAL A 47 -7.01 -3.41 7.12
C VAL A 47 -7.94 -2.21 7.22
N VAL A 48 -7.66 -1.33 8.15
CA VAL A 48 -8.42 -0.09 8.31
C VAL A 48 -7.57 1.06 7.80
N ILE A 49 -8.12 1.83 6.89
CA ILE A 49 -7.43 2.95 6.25
C ILE A 49 -8.18 4.24 6.55
N ASN A 50 -7.44 5.26 6.92
CA ASN A 50 -8.01 6.59 7.14
C ASN A 50 -8.25 7.23 5.77
N LYS A 51 -9.50 7.37 5.38
CA LYS A 51 -9.82 7.90 4.07
C LYS A 51 -9.60 9.40 3.94
N ASN A 52 -9.22 10.06 5.03
CA ASN A 52 -8.81 11.45 4.98
C ASN A 52 -7.37 11.61 4.49
N ARG A 53 -6.63 10.52 4.41
CA ARG A 53 -5.27 10.57 3.91
C ARG A 53 -5.26 10.66 2.38
N PRO A 54 -4.21 11.25 1.80
CA PRO A 54 -4.10 11.30 0.36
C PRO A 54 -4.10 9.90 -0.26
N ALA A 55 -4.56 9.83 -1.51
CA ALA A 55 -4.63 8.54 -2.20
C ALA A 55 -3.27 7.87 -2.29
N GLU A 56 -2.21 8.65 -2.45
CA GLU A 56 -0.86 8.09 -2.49
C GLU A 56 -0.49 7.40 -1.20
N THR A 57 -0.87 7.98 -0.07
CA THR A 57 -0.62 7.38 1.23
C THR A 57 -1.41 6.09 1.38
N GLN A 58 -2.67 6.10 0.97
CA GLN A 58 -3.50 4.91 1.03
C GLN A 58 -2.92 3.79 0.16
N ALA A 59 -2.44 4.15 -1.03
CA ALA A 59 -1.82 3.16 -1.92
C ALA A 59 -0.57 2.56 -1.29
N ALA A 60 0.24 3.38 -0.61
CA ALA A 60 1.43 2.89 0.05
C ALA A 60 1.10 1.90 1.16
N ILE A 61 0.03 2.17 1.89
CA ILE A 61 -0.42 1.25 2.93
C ILE A 61 -0.81 -0.09 2.35
N LEU A 62 -1.59 -0.07 1.27
CA LEU A 62 -2.00 -1.31 0.62
C LEU A 62 -0.82 -2.05 0.02
N ALA A 63 0.14 -1.32 -0.52
CA ALA A 63 1.36 -1.94 -1.04
C ALA A 63 2.12 -2.67 0.05
N LYS A 64 2.17 -2.10 1.26
CA LYS A 64 2.80 -2.77 2.40
C LYS A 64 2.08 -4.05 2.76
N VAL A 65 0.75 -4.02 2.73
CA VAL A 65 -0.04 -5.21 3.03
C VAL A 65 0.23 -6.29 1.99
N ILE A 66 0.24 -5.91 0.71
CA ILE A 66 0.48 -6.87 -0.37
C ILE A 66 1.85 -7.51 -0.23
N ARG A 67 2.83 -6.76 0.25
CA ARG A 67 4.17 -7.28 0.43
C ARG A 67 4.23 -8.38 1.48
N ARG A 68 3.25 -8.43 2.38
CA ARG A 68 3.24 -9.41 3.47
C ARG A 68 2.82 -10.79 3.03
N PHE A 69 1.99 -10.86 1.99
CA PHE A 69 1.64 -12.16 1.45
C PHE A 69 2.37 -12.36 0.14
N ASN A 70 2.41 -13.59 -0.34
CA ASN A 70 3.16 -13.90 -1.55
C ASN A 70 2.37 -13.46 -2.78
N PRO A 71 2.71 -12.31 -3.37
CA PRO A 71 1.96 -11.80 -4.52
C PRO A 71 2.09 -12.66 -5.76
N GLU A 72 3.03 -13.60 -5.76
CA GLU A 72 3.21 -14.49 -6.89
C GLU A 72 2.09 -15.50 -7.00
N ASP A 73 1.37 -15.75 -5.90
CA ASP A 73 0.24 -16.66 -5.91
C ASP A 73 -1.00 -16.01 -6.51
N LEU A 74 -0.95 -14.71 -6.78
CA LEU A 74 -2.08 -13.99 -7.33
C LEU A 74 -1.69 -13.39 -8.65
N PHE A 75 -2.66 -13.34 -9.57
CA PHE A 75 -2.42 -12.63 -10.81
C PHE A 75 -2.44 -11.13 -10.55
N ILE A 76 -1.37 -10.46 -10.92
CA ILE A 76 -1.27 -9.01 -10.83
C ILE A 76 -0.94 -8.50 -12.22
N LYS A 77 -1.78 -7.59 -12.71
CA LYS A 77 -1.56 -7.01 -14.03
C LYS A 77 -0.17 -6.37 -14.09
N PRO A 78 0.54 -6.50 -15.21
CA PRO A 78 1.89 -5.94 -15.31
C PRO A 78 1.98 -4.47 -14.98
N ALA A 79 1.00 -3.66 -15.38
CA ALA A 79 1.02 -2.23 -15.07
C ALA A 79 0.90 -1.98 -13.57
N VAL A 80 0.08 -2.78 -12.88
CA VAL A 80 -0.09 -2.66 -11.44
C VAL A 80 1.17 -3.13 -10.72
N ARG A 81 1.75 -4.22 -11.20
CA ARG A 81 2.98 -4.75 -10.60
C ARG A 81 4.10 -3.72 -10.66
N LYS A 82 4.21 -3.03 -11.78
CA LYS A 82 5.24 -2.00 -11.92
C LYS A 82 5.04 -0.87 -10.92
N GLU A 83 3.80 -0.45 -10.74
CA GLU A 83 3.51 0.60 -9.76
C GLU A 83 3.81 0.13 -8.35
N LEU A 84 3.47 -1.12 -8.05
CA LEU A 84 3.79 -1.69 -6.74
C LEU A 84 5.29 -1.70 -6.48
N GLU A 85 6.06 -2.13 -7.46
CA GLU A 85 7.51 -2.19 -7.30
C GLU A 85 8.09 -0.81 -7.08
N ASP A 86 7.57 0.20 -7.79
CA ASP A 86 8.01 1.57 -7.58
C ASP A 86 7.70 2.05 -6.16
N ILE A 87 6.53 1.72 -5.65
CA ILE A 87 6.16 2.08 -4.30
C ILE A 87 7.08 1.40 -3.29
N TRP A 88 7.32 0.11 -3.48
CA TRP A 88 8.18 -0.65 -2.56
C TRP A 88 9.60 -0.07 -2.52
N VAL A 89 10.13 0.32 -3.67
CA VAL A 89 11.46 0.93 -3.73
C VAL A 89 11.49 2.22 -2.92
N ARG A 90 10.46 3.04 -3.07
CA ARG A 90 10.38 4.30 -2.33
C ARG A 90 10.23 4.07 -0.84
N LEU A 91 9.44 3.08 -0.46
CA LEU A 91 9.25 2.74 0.95
C LEU A 91 10.55 2.27 1.59
N ASP A 92 11.28 1.42 0.89
CA ASP A 92 12.55 0.91 1.40
C ASP A 92 13.55 2.04 1.60
N ARG A 93 13.58 2.96 0.66
CA ARG A 93 14.49 4.10 0.74
C ARG A 93 14.15 5.00 1.92
N PHE A 94 12.87 5.19 2.14
CA PHE A 94 12.41 6.03 3.25
C PHE A 94 12.72 5.38 4.59
N ASP A 95 12.50 4.08 4.69
CA ASP A 95 12.80 3.35 5.91
C ASP A 95 14.29 3.39 6.24
N ASP A 96 15.14 3.28 5.22
CA ASP A 96 16.59 3.37 5.40
C ASP A 96 16.99 4.73 5.97
N VAL A 97 16.39 5.78 5.46
CA VAL A 97 16.70 7.13 5.94
C VAL A 97 16.28 7.30 7.40
N GLU A 98 15.08 6.83 7.74
CA GLU A 98 14.60 6.91 9.11
C GLU A 98 15.49 6.12 10.06
N GLU A 99 15.91 4.94 9.63
CA GLU A 99 16.78 4.11 10.44
C GLU A 99 18.12 4.81 10.70
N GLN A 100 18.68 5.45 9.67
CA GLN A 100 19.93 6.17 9.83
C GLN A 100 19.78 7.35 10.78
N LEU A 101 18.67 8.06 10.71
CA LEU A 101 18.43 9.18 11.59
C LEU A 101 18.32 8.72 13.04
N GLU A 102 17.68 7.61 13.28
CA GLU A 102 17.55 7.06 14.62
C GLU A 102 18.91 6.65 15.17
N ASN A 103 19.75 6.07 14.33
CA ASN A 103 21.06 5.60 14.74
C ASN A 103 22.01 6.75 15.04
N ASN A 104 21.76 7.92 14.48
CA ASN A 104 22.61 9.08 14.66
C ASN A 104 22.18 9.98 15.81
N SER A 105 21.09 9.65 16.46
CA SER A 105 20.62 10.43 17.62
C SER A 105 21.03 9.85 18.99
#